data_6d3f292bde5db22e347d4f4c27447dbb
#
_entry.id   6d3f292bde5db22e347d4f4c27447dbb
#
_cell.length_a   1.000
_cell.length_b   1.000
_cell.length_c   1.000
_cell.angle_alpha   90.00
_cell.angle_beta   90.00
_cell.angle_gamma   90.00
#
_symmetry.space_group_name_H-M   'P 1'
#
loop_
_entity.id
_entity.type
_entity.pdbx_description
1 polymer ?
#
loop_
_entity_poly.entity_id
_entity_poly.type
_entity_poly.pdbx_seq_one_letter_code
_entity_poly.pdbx_strand_id
1 'polypeptide(L)'
;MKVLSTGSGTRAVAVVLACAALQVAAQAQGPGETLTGVEARAARLGHAADVVITAVSDGDTATAVIEGRPLRLRLARIDAPEHRQAWGQRAEQSLRQLVWKKQVHIEWREVDRNGRPIVTMTVDGLDVSEEQVRRGMAWVYRAYSKDPQLLRLEADAREARLGLWADATPVPPWEWRRMKRDGEALQ
;
A
#
# COMPACT_ATOMS: atom_id res chain seq x y z
N MET A 1 54.58 67.58 2.65
CA MET A 1 54.97 66.15 2.49
C MET A 1 53.71 65.32 2.17
N LYS A 2 53.67 64.73 0.98
CA LYS A 2 52.53 64.06 0.39
C LYS A 2 52.22 62.72 1.11
N VAL A 3 50.97 62.45 1.42
CA VAL A 3 50.48 61.11 1.74
C VAL A 3 49.40 60.76 0.72
N LEU A 4 49.66 59.67 0.02
CA LEU A 4 48.79 59.10 -1.01
C LEU A 4 47.70 58.24 -0.36
N SER A 5 46.43 58.50 -0.75
CA SER A 5 45.27 57.70 -0.45
C SER A 5 45.14 56.57 -1.47
N THR A 6 45.11 55.31 -1.05
CA THR A 6 44.73 54.16 -1.85
C THR A 6 43.34 53.73 -1.47
N GLY A 7 42.41 53.91 -2.37
CA GLY A 7 41.03 53.41 -2.23
C GLY A 7 40.94 51.93 -2.45
N SER A 8 40.30 51.26 -1.51
CA SER A 8 39.93 49.86 -1.63
C SER A 8 38.44 49.78 -2.00
N GLY A 9 38.18 49.37 -3.22
CA GLY A 9 36.82 49.17 -3.73
C GLY A 9 36.26 47.84 -3.29
N THR A 10 35.31 47.91 -2.38
CA THR A 10 34.55 46.74 -1.98
C THR A 10 33.44 46.48 -3.01
N ARG A 11 33.61 45.45 -3.83
CA ARG A 11 32.57 44.97 -4.70
C ARG A 11 31.48 44.25 -3.89
N ALA A 12 30.32 44.86 -3.74
CA ALA A 12 29.12 44.22 -3.21
C ALA A 12 28.63 43.16 -4.20
N VAL A 13 28.74 41.91 -3.82
CA VAL A 13 28.08 40.79 -4.54
C VAL A 13 26.65 40.76 -4.07
N ALA A 14 25.75 41.22 -4.94
CA ALA A 14 24.31 41.07 -4.72
C ALA A 14 23.90 39.61 -4.94
N VAL A 15 23.66 38.90 -3.84
CA VAL A 15 23.04 37.60 -3.86
C VAL A 15 21.56 37.82 -4.09
N VAL A 16 21.11 37.56 -5.31
CA VAL A 16 19.68 37.51 -5.64
C VAL A 16 19.16 36.17 -5.13
N LEU A 17 18.53 36.17 -3.97
CA LEU A 17 17.71 35.05 -3.48
C LEU A 17 16.42 35.04 -4.30
N ALA A 18 16.38 34.17 -5.33
CA ALA A 18 15.15 33.83 -6.02
C ALA A 18 14.35 32.90 -5.07
N CYS A 19 13.42 33.49 -4.29
CA CYS A 19 12.36 32.76 -3.63
C CYS A 19 11.40 32.23 -4.71
N ALA A 20 11.66 31.02 -5.23
CA ALA A 20 10.67 30.28 -5.97
C ALA A 20 9.61 29.80 -4.95
N ALA A 21 8.55 30.60 -4.82
CA ALA A 21 7.34 30.19 -4.14
C ALA A 21 6.77 28.96 -4.88
N LEU A 22 6.95 27.78 -4.27
CA LEU A 22 6.28 26.57 -4.70
C LEU A 22 4.78 26.74 -4.40
N GLN A 23 4.03 27.30 -5.34
CA GLN A 23 2.58 27.23 -5.32
C GLN A 23 2.20 25.76 -5.59
N VAL A 24 1.98 25.01 -4.51
CA VAL A 24 1.25 23.75 -4.58
C VAL A 24 -0.20 24.12 -4.90
N ALA A 25 -0.50 24.19 -6.19
CA ALA A 25 -1.87 24.21 -6.64
C ALA A 25 -2.53 22.90 -6.22
N ALA A 26 -3.43 22.98 -5.25
CA ALA A 26 -4.40 21.93 -4.96
C ALA A 26 -5.28 21.77 -6.20
N GLN A 27 -4.86 20.92 -7.14
CA GLN A 27 -5.71 20.54 -8.26
C GLN A 27 -6.76 19.57 -7.73
N ALA A 28 -8.01 20.02 -7.79
CA ALA A 28 -9.21 19.25 -7.54
C ALA A 28 -9.13 17.90 -8.28
N GLN A 29 -9.55 16.85 -7.59
CA GLN A 29 -9.68 15.51 -8.12
C GLN A 29 -10.58 15.53 -9.35
N GLY A 30 -9.98 15.41 -10.53
CA GLY A 30 -10.69 15.17 -11.76
C GLY A 30 -11.31 13.77 -11.77
N PRO A 31 -12.27 13.48 -12.65
CA PRO A 31 -12.95 12.19 -12.75
C PRO A 31 -11.95 11.07 -12.91
N GLY A 32 -12.17 9.97 -12.18
CA GLY A 32 -11.28 8.85 -11.94
C GLY A 32 -10.29 8.54 -13.07
N GLU A 33 -9.02 8.45 -12.68
CA GLU A 33 -7.93 8.08 -13.59
C GLU A 33 -8.29 6.77 -14.29
N THR A 34 -8.19 6.74 -15.61
CA THR A 34 -8.45 5.51 -16.39
C THR A 34 -7.43 4.43 -16.03
N LEU A 35 -7.78 3.14 -16.21
CA LEU A 35 -6.86 2.02 -15.99
C LEU A 35 -5.51 2.26 -16.67
N THR A 36 -5.52 2.77 -17.89
CA THR A 36 -4.32 3.14 -18.66
C THR A 36 -3.44 4.18 -17.95
N GLY A 37 -4.04 5.13 -17.24
CA GLY A 37 -3.29 6.15 -16.50
C GLY A 37 -2.59 5.58 -15.26
N VAL A 38 -3.23 4.64 -14.55
CA VAL A 38 -2.63 3.92 -13.41
C VAL A 38 -1.50 3.01 -13.87
N GLU A 39 -1.72 2.24 -14.94
CA GLU A 39 -0.71 1.35 -15.53
C GLU A 39 0.52 2.14 -16.01
N ALA A 40 0.31 3.27 -16.71
CA ALA A 40 1.39 4.13 -17.17
C ALA A 40 2.19 4.72 -16.00
N ARG A 41 1.54 5.05 -14.88
CA ARG A 41 2.21 5.55 -13.68
C ARG A 41 2.99 4.45 -12.96
N ALA A 42 2.41 3.26 -12.81
CA ALA A 42 3.09 2.10 -12.28
C ALA A 42 4.33 1.74 -13.12
N ALA A 43 4.18 1.74 -14.46
CA ALA A 43 5.29 1.49 -15.37
C ALA A 43 6.45 2.49 -15.24
N ARG A 44 6.18 3.78 -14.97
CA ARG A 44 7.22 4.80 -14.73
C ARG A 44 8.03 4.56 -13.46
N LEU A 45 7.45 3.93 -12.46
CA LEU A 45 8.16 3.57 -11.21
C LEU A 45 9.06 2.34 -11.37
N GLY A 46 9.04 1.67 -12.53
CA GLY A 46 9.67 0.38 -12.70
C GLY A 46 8.85 -0.71 -12.01
N HIS A 47 9.51 -1.77 -11.55
CA HIS A 47 8.84 -2.90 -10.89
C HIS A 47 9.05 -2.93 -9.36
N ALA A 48 9.70 -1.91 -8.79
CA ALA A 48 9.95 -1.78 -7.36
C ALA A 48 10.04 -0.30 -6.96
N ALA A 49 9.59 0.02 -5.74
CA ALA A 49 9.69 1.37 -5.17
C ALA A 49 9.61 1.33 -3.64
N ASP A 50 10.21 2.34 -3.01
CA ASP A 50 9.99 2.65 -1.60
C ASP A 50 8.91 3.73 -1.51
N VAL A 51 7.84 3.44 -0.77
CA VAL A 51 6.67 4.32 -0.67
C VAL A 51 6.20 4.46 0.77
N VAL A 52 5.50 5.56 1.08
CA VAL A 52 4.86 5.73 2.39
C VAL A 52 3.37 5.38 2.27
N ILE A 53 2.90 4.51 3.15
CA ILE A 53 1.48 4.14 3.21
C ILE A 53 0.68 5.24 3.93
N THR A 54 -0.30 5.78 3.24
CA THR A 54 -1.15 6.88 3.73
C THR A 54 -2.54 6.45 4.18
N ALA A 55 -3.03 5.32 3.68
CA ALA A 55 -4.31 4.74 4.09
C ALA A 55 -4.31 3.20 3.96
N VAL A 56 -5.21 2.56 4.68
CA VAL A 56 -5.52 1.13 4.58
C VAL A 56 -7.04 1.01 4.44
N SER A 57 -7.51 0.22 3.49
CA SER A 57 -8.94 0.08 3.16
C SER A 57 -9.54 -1.24 3.66
N ASP A 58 -8.75 -2.29 3.69
CA ASP A 58 -9.09 -3.63 4.16
C ASP A 58 -7.82 -4.41 4.50
N GLY A 59 -7.94 -5.69 4.84
CA GLY A 59 -6.81 -6.50 5.33
C GLY A 59 -5.73 -6.82 4.28
N ASP A 60 -5.92 -6.45 3.01
CA ASP A 60 -4.96 -6.70 1.93
C ASP A 60 -4.84 -5.55 0.92
N THR A 61 -5.43 -4.40 1.22
CA THR A 61 -5.41 -3.22 0.34
C THR A 61 -4.95 -1.98 1.11
N ALA A 62 -3.86 -1.38 0.64
CA ALA A 62 -3.29 -0.16 1.17
C ALA A 62 -3.22 0.94 0.07
N THR A 63 -3.01 2.18 0.48
CA THR A 63 -2.81 3.31 -0.42
C THR A 63 -1.50 4.01 -0.11
N ALA A 64 -0.69 4.23 -1.14
CA ALA A 64 0.48 5.08 -1.11
C ALA A 64 0.23 6.35 -1.92
N VAL A 65 1.00 7.42 -1.66
CA VAL A 65 1.03 8.61 -2.52
C VAL A 65 2.31 8.56 -3.35
N ILE A 66 2.15 8.56 -4.67
CA ILE A 66 3.24 8.50 -5.64
C ILE A 66 3.05 9.65 -6.61
N GLU A 67 4.09 10.47 -6.80
CA GLU A 67 4.02 11.69 -7.62
C GLU A 67 2.83 12.60 -7.24
N GLY A 68 2.53 12.72 -5.94
CA GLY A 68 1.43 13.55 -5.43
C GLY A 68 0.02 12.97 -5.60
N ARG A 69 -0.11 11.75 -6.11
CA ARG A 69 -1.42 11.10 -6.36
C ARG A 69 -1.56 9.80 -5.57
N PRO A 70 -2.75 9.49 -5.05
CA PRO A 70 -2.99 8.23 -4.38
C PRO A 70 -2.93 7.06 -5.37
N LEU A 71 -2.25 5.99 -4.98
CA LEU A 71 -2.21 4.71 -5.69
C LEU A 71 -2.62 3.62 -4.72
N ARG A 72 -3.70 2.90 -5.06
CA ARG A 72 -4.14 1.73 -4.29
C ARG A 72 -3.29 0.53 -4.67
N LEU A 73 -2.81 -0.17 -3.67
CA LEU A 73 -1.94 -1.34 -3.77
C LEU A 73 -2.71 -2.56 -3.24
N ARG A 74 -2.63 -3.69 -3.94
CA ARG A 74 -3.21 -4.97 -3.52
C ARG A 74 -2.10 -5.93 -3.14
N LEU A 75 -2.10 -6.42 -1.91
CA LEU A 75 -1.13 -7.42 -1.48
C LEU A 75 -1.27 -8.71 -2.31
N ALA A 76 -0.15 -9.21 -2.80
CA ALA A 76 -0.09 -10.46 -3.56
C ALA A 76 -0.31 -11.68 -2.65
N ARG A 77 -0.72 -12.81 -3.27
CA ARG A 77 -0.74 -14.15 -2.69
C ARG A 77 -1.80 -14.40 -1.61
N ILE A 78 -2.42 -13.38 -1.04
CA ILE A 78 -3.42 -13.49 0.03
C ILE A 78 -4.77 -12.90 -0.38
N ASP A 79 -5.82 -13.27 0.35
CA ASP A 79 -7.15 -12.66 0.26
C ASP A 79 -7.69 -12.48 1.69
N ALA A 80 -7.90 -11.23 2.10
CA ALA A 80 -8.36 -10.90 3.44
C ALA A 80 -9.88 -10.75 3.48
N PRO A 81 -10.52 -10.96 4.64
CA PRO A 81 -11.94 -10.69 4.80
C PRO A 81 -12.30 -9.26 4.39
N GLU A 82 -13.38 -9.13 3.63
CA GLU A 82 -13.92 -7.84 3.22
C GLU A 82 -14.32 -7.00 4.45
N HIS A 83 -14.30 -5.68 4.34
CA HIS A 83 -14.55 -4.77 5.49
C HIS A 83 -15.84 -5.10 6.27
N ARG A 84 -16.92 -5.52 5.57
CA ARG A 84 -18.21 -5.91 6.18
C ARG A 84 -18.34 -7.40 6.48
N GLN A 85 -17.35 -8.20 6.21
CA GLN A 85 -17.28 -9.60 6.54
C GLN A 85 -16.83 -9.78 8.00
N ALA A 86 -17.17 -10.90 8.63
CA ALA A 86 -16.57 -11.29 9.90
C ALA A 86 -15.04 -11.20 9.81
N TRP A 87 -14.39 -10.62 10.81
CA TRP A 87 -12.95 -10.33 10.85
C TRP A 87 -12.44 -9.23 9.90
N GLY A 88 -13.24 -8.67 9.01
CA GLY A 88 -12.79 -7.67 8.03
C GLY A 88 -12.14 -6.44 8.71
N GLN A 89 -12.79 -5.86 9.71
CA GLN A 89 -12.25 -4.70 10.43
C GLN A 89 -10.96 -5.04 11.20
N ARG A 90 -10.85 -6.26 11.76
CA ARG A 90 -9.65 -6.71 12.46
C ARG A 90 -8.50 -6.95 11.49
N ALA A 91 -8.77 -7.49 10.31
CA ALA A 91 -7.78 -7.68 9.25
C ALA A 91 -7.26 -6.33 8.75
N GLU A 92 -8.14 -5.33 8.53
CA GLU A 92 -7.77 -3.95 8.23
C GLU A 92 -6.88 -3.35 9.32
N GLN A 93 -7.29 -3.49 10.58
CA GLN A 93 -6.54 -2.96 11.71
C GLN A 93 -5.14 -3.61 11.83
N SER A 94 -5.05 -4.92 11.57
CA SER A 94 -3.77 -5.64 11.56
C SER A 94 -2.84 -5.09 10.47
N LEU A 95 -3.33 -4.92 9.24
CA LEU A 95 -2.55 -4.32 8.16
C LEU A 95 -2.14 -2.88 8.50
N ARG A 96 -3.06 -2.08 9.07
CA ARG A 96 -2.77 -0.72 9.50
C ARG A 96 -1.63 -0.66 10.52
N GLN A 97 -1.61 -1.55 11.50
CA GLN A 97 -0.52 -1.64 12.49
C GLN A 97 0.84 -1.95 11.85
N LEU A 98 0.83 -2.77 10.79
CA LEU A 98 2.06 -3.15 10.09
C LEU A 98 2.64 -1.99 9.27
N VAL A 99 1.81 -1.26 8.52
CA VAL A 99 2.30 -0.43 7.42
C VAL A 99 1.90 1.05 7.47
N TRP A 100 0.91 1.45 8.29
CA TRP A 100 0.39 2.81 8.24
C TRP A 100 1.42 3.87 8.65
N LYS A 101 1.60 4.89 7.80
CA LYS A 101 2.60 5.94 7.93
C LYS A 101 4.06 5.43 7.98
N LYS A 102 4.29 4.19 7.60
CA LYS A 102 5.63 3.65 7.44
C LYS A 102 6.09 3.74 6.00
N GLN A 103 7.39 3.83 5.80
CA GLN A 103 8.04 3.56 4.53
C GLN A 103 8.09 2.05 4.34
N VAL A 104 7.60 1.58 3.20
CA VAL A 104 7.58 0.17 2.82
C VAL A 104 8.24 0.01 1.46
N HIS A 105 8.90 -1.12 1.25
CA HIS A 105 9.36 -1.54 -0.06
C HIS A 105 8.26 -2.32 -0.76
N ILE A 106 7.94 -1.97 -2.02
CA ILE A 106 6.96 -2.68 -2.83
C ILE A 106 7.60 -3.16 -4.12
N GLU A 107 7.27 -4.39 -4.52
CA GLU A 107 7.59 -4.96 -5.83
C GLU A 107 6.30 -5.41 -6.50
N TRP A 108 6.17 -5.19 -7.82
CA TRP A 108 5.00 -5.64 -8.58
C TRP A 108 5.37 -6.03 -10.01
N ARG A 109 4.54 -6.85 -10.64
CA ARG A 109 4.71 -7.26 -12.04
C ARG A 109 3.45 -7.09 -12.86
N GLU A 110 2.31 -6.95 -12.21
CA GLU A 110 1.00 -6.89 -12.83
C GLU A 110 0.07 -5.92 -12.12
N VAL A 111 -0.96 -5.50 -12.82
CA VAL A 111 -2.04 -4.64 -12.33
C VAL A 111 -3.33 -5.42 -12.47
N ASP A 112 -4.17 -5.39 -11.44
CA ASP A 112 -5.45 -6.08 -11.49
C ASP A 112 -6.49 -5.34 -12.37
N ARG A 113 -7.63 -5.99 -12.63
CA ARG A 113 -8.73 -5.41 -13.43
C ARG A 113 -9.31 -4.10 -12.90
N ASN A 114 -8.99 -3.74 -11.64
CA ASN A 114 -9.42 -2.49 -11.02
C ASN A 114 -8.29 -1.42 -11.06
N GLY A 115 -7.20 -1.69 -11.76
CA GLY A 115 -6.07 -0.78 -11.88
C GLY A 115 -5.15 -0.74 -10.65
N ARG A 116 -5.21 -1.74 -9.74
CA ARG A 116 -4.34 -1.79 -8.56
C ARG A 116 -3.11 -2.64 -8.87
N PRO A 117 -1.87 -2.12 -8.68
CA PRO A 117 -0.69 -2.97 -8.68
C PRO A 117 -0.80 -4.07 -7.64
N ILE A 118 -0.54 -5.32 -8.06
CA ILE A 118 -0.46 -6.48 -7.18
C ILE A 118 0.97 -6.54 -6.65
N VAL A 119 1.15 -6.24 -5.36
CA VAL A 119 2.47 -6.00 -4.78
C VAL A 119 2.88 -7.07 -3.77
N THR A 120 4.14 -7.45 -3.79
CA THR A 120 4.85 -7.93 -2.61
C THR A 120 5.26 -6.70 -1.82
N MET A 121 4.93 -6.64 -0.54
CA MET A 121 5.22 -5.50 0.34
C MET A 121 6.08 -5.95 1.50
N THR A 122 7.20 -5.26 1.72
CA THR A 122 8.12 -5.52 2.83
C THR A 122 8.23 -4.28 3.71
N VAL A 123 8.15 -4.47 5.01
CA VAL A 123 8.33 -3.43 6.02
C VAL A 123 9.21 -3.96 7.14
N ASP A 124 10.25 -3.22 7.51
CA ASP A 124 11.19 -3.61 8.57
C ASP A 124 11.76 -5.06 8.37
N GLY A 125 11.96 -5.48 7.12
CA GLY A 125 12.42 -6.83 6.76
C GLY A 125 11.35 -7.92 6.79
N LEU A 126 10.08 -7.61 7.12
CA LEU A 126 8.97 -8.55 7.17
C LEU A 126 8.15 -8.50 5.88
N ASP A 127 7.83 -9.66 5.31
CA ASP A 127 6.81 -9.77 4.26
C ASP A 127 5.42 -9.58 4.88
N VAL A 128 4.71 -8.57 4.42
CA VAL A 128 3.42 -8.16 4.99
C VAL A 128 2.32 -9.21 4.73
N SER A 129 2.37 -9.91 3.58
CA SER A 129 1.42 -10.99 3.28
C SER A 129 1.63 -12.19 4.21
N GLU A 130 2.89 -12.57 4.46
CA GLU A 130 3.21 -13.64 5.41
C GLU A 130 2.74 -13.29 6.82
N GLU A 131 2.96 -12.04 7.25
CA GLU A 131 2.58 -11.61 8.59
C GLU A 131 1.06 -11.58 8.77
N GLN A 132 0.29 -11.15 7.75
CA GLN A 132 -1.17 -11.22 7.78
C GLN A 132 -1.69 -12.66 7.89
N VAL A 133 -1.09 -13.60 7.15
CA VAL A 133 -1.43 -15.02 7.25
C VAL A 133 -1.05 -15.60 8.61
N ARG A 134 0.16 -15.31 9.10
CA ARG A 134 0.64 -15.77 10.42
C ARG A 134 -0.29 -15.34 11.57
N ARG A 135 -0.82 -14.11 11.49
CA ARG A 135 -1.78 -13.56 12.47
C ARG A 135 -3.20 -14.13 12.32
N GLY A 136 -3.45 -14.95 11.30
CA GLY A 136 -4.81 -15.39 10.96
C GLY A 136 -5.72 -14.26 10.50
N MET A 137 -5.19 -13.27 9.80
CA MET A 137 -5.94 -12.09 9.30
C MET A 137 -6.19 -12.16 7.79
N ALA A 138 -5.66 -13.16 7.11
CA ALA A 138 -5.89 -13.40 5.69
C ALA A 138 -5.79 -14.89 5.36
N TRP A 139 -6.44 -15.28 4.27
CA TRP A 139 -6.33 -16.57 3.64
C TRP A 139 -5.19 -16.57 2.61
N VAL A 140 -4.52 -17.69 2.43
CA VAL A 140 -3.70 -17.90 1.23
C VAL A 140 -4.61 -18.01 0.02
N TYR A 141 -4.44 -17.14 -0.97
CA TYR A 141 -5.28 -17.15 -2.16
C TYR A 141 -4.76 -18.19 -3.16
N ARG A 142 -5.24 -19.43 -3.00
CA ARG A 142 -4.73 -20.63 -3.70
C ARG A 142 -4.87 -20.58 -5.22
N ALA A 143 -5.76 -19.73 -5.75
CA ALA A 143 -5.85 -19.50 -7.19
C ALA A 143 -4.60 -18.79 -7.76
N TYR A 144 -3.89 -18.03 -6.92
CA TYR A 144 -2.74 -17.21 -7.32
C TYR A 144 -1.45 -17.55 -6.55
N SER A 145 -1.51 -18.42 -5.53
CA SER A 145 -0.33 -18.79 -4.77
C SER A 145 -0.36 -20.25 -4.34
N LYS A 146 0.76 -20.93 -4.57
CA LYS A 146 1.07 -22.27 -4.05
C LYS A 146 2.33 -22.24 -3.20
N ASP A 147 2.68 -21.06 -2.66
CA ASP A 147 3.86 -20.85 -1.84
C ASP A 147 3.83 -21.77 -0.60
N PRO A 148 4.78 -22.69 -0.44
CA PRO A 148 4.78 -23.63 0.69
C PRO A 148 4.95 -22.93 2.04
N GLN A 149 5.61 -21.77 2.08
CA GLN A 149 5.80 -20.99 3.30
C GLN A 149 4.48 -20.42 3.77
N LEU A 150 3.72 -19.75 2.87
CA LEU A 150 2.39 -19.23 3.20
C LEU A 150 1.41 -20.32 3.62
N LEU A 151 1.46 -21.49 2.94
CA LEU A 151 0.60 -22.62 3.27
C LEU A 151 0.89 -23.17 4.68
N ARG A 152 2.18 -23.23 5.09
CA ARG A 152 2.56 -23.61 6.46
C ARG A 152 2.06 -22.58 7.46
N LEU A 153 2.31 -21.29 7.23
CA LEU A 153 1.85 -20.22 8.13
C LEU A 153 0.33 -20.23 8.32
N GLU A 154 -0.42 -20.52 7.25
CA GLU A 154 -1.89 -20.67 7.36
C GLU A 154 -2.28 -21.89 8.18
N ALA A 155 -1.59 -23.01 7.99
CA ALA A 155 -1.84 -24.25 8.77
C ALA A 155 -1.55 -24.02 10.26
N ASP A 156 -0.43 -23.41 10.59
CA ASP A 156 -0.04 -23.07 11.96
C ASP A 156 -1.05 -22.12 12.61
N ALA A 157 -1.50 -21.09 11.88
CA ALA A 157 -2.51 -20.15 12.36
C ALA A 157 -3.87 -20.84 12.62
N ARG A 158 -4.25 -21.80 11.77
CA ARG A 158 -5.48 -22.61 11.94
C ARG A 158 -5.39 -23.51 13.16
N GLU A 159 -4.29 -24.23 13.35
CA GLU A 159 -4.06 -25.10 14.50
C GLU A 159 -4.12 -24.30 15.80
N ALA A 160 -3.47 -23.14 15.83
CA ALA A 160 -3.47 -22.25 16.98
C ALA A 160 -4.77 -21.43 17.14
N ARG A 161 -5.76 -21.58 16.24
CA ARG A 161 -7.03 -20.83 16.21
C ARG A 161 -6.85 -19.33 16.28
N LEU A 162 -5.84 -18.80 15.59
CA LEU A 162 -5.53 -17.38 15.56
C LEU A 162 -6.48 -16.62 14.62
N GLY A 163 -6.85 -15.41 15.02
CA GLY A 163 -7.62 -14.51 14.19
C GLY A 163 -8.91 -15.14 13.68
N LEU A 164 -9.16 -15.09 12.37
CA LEU A 164 -10.35 -15.63 11.71
C LEU A 164 -10.54 -17.15 11.94
N TRP A 165 -9.48 -17.87 12.30
CA TRP A 165 -9.51 -19.31 12.60
C TRP A 165 -10.08 -19.62 13.98
N ALA A 166 -10.37 -18.60 14.82
CA ALA A 166 -11.12 -18.78 16.06
C ALA A 166 -12.59 -19.13 15.79
N ASP A 167 -13.13 -18.76 14.62
CA ASP A 167 -14.47 -19.11 14.20
C ASP A 167 -14.52 -20.59 13.82
N ALA A 168 -15.61 -21.28 14.14
CA ALA A 168 -15.80 -22.67 13.80
C ALA A 168 -15.90 -22.92 12.29
N THR A 169 -16.48 -21.98 11.56
CA THR A 169 -16.72 -22.04 10.12
C THR A 169 -16.39 -20.73 9.42
N PRO A 170 -15.10 -20.35 9.36
CA PRO A 170 -14.71 -19.08 8.75
C PRO A 170 -14.97 -19.13 7.24
N VAL A 171 -15.70 -18.12 6.72
CA VAL A 171 -16.05 -18.03 5.30
C VAL A 171 -14.92 -17.36 4.55
N PRO A 172 -14.37 -17.95 3.46
CA PRO A 172 -13.35 -17.30 2.65
C PRO A 172 -13.90 -16.07 1.90
N PRO A 173 -13.07 -15.02 1.66
CA PRO A 173 -13.53 -13.79 1.01
C PRO A 173 -14.13 -14.00 -0.38
N TRP A 174 -13.58 -14.92 -1.17
CA TRP A 174 -14.13 -15.25 -2.51
C TRP A 174 -15.51 -15.90 -2.45
N GLU A 175 -15.81 -16.70 -1.42
CA GLU A 175 -17.14 -17.25 -1.17
C GLU A 175 -18.10 -16.17 -0.69
N TRP A 176 -17.67 -15.33 0.27
CA TRP A 176 -18.43 -14.17 0.71
C TRP A 176 -18.85 -13.28 -0.47
N ARG A 177 -17.92 -12.95 -1.39
CA ARG A 177 -18.23 -12.17 -2.60
C ARG A 177 -19.21 -12.90 -3.52
N ARG A 178 -19.14 -14.23 -3.63
CA ARG A 178 -20.10 -15.04 -4.40
C ARG A 178 -21.49 -14.97 -3.78
N MET A 179 -21.63 -15.30 -2.50
CA MET A 179 -22.90 -15.26 -1.76
C MET A 179 -23.58 -13.90 -1.89
N LYS A 180 -22.79 -12.82 -1.76
CA LYS A 180 -23.30 -11.45 -1.90
C LYS A 180 -23.81 -11.14 -3.32
N ARG A 181 -23.17 -11.66 -4.37
CA ARG A 181 -23.67 -11.50 -5.76
C ARG A 181 -24.94 -12.27 -6.00
N ASP A 182 -25.04 -13.47 -5.43
CA ASP A 182 -26.14 -14.38 -5.64
C ASP A 182 -27.36 -14.03 -4.77
N GLY A 183 -27.27 -12.96 -3.95
CA GLY A 183 -28.36 -12.48 -3.09
C GLY A 183 -28.63 -13.38 -1.88
N GLU A 184 -27.72 -14.30 -1.55
CA GLU A 184 -27.83 -15.13 -0.35
C GLU A 184 -27.73 -14.25 0.91
N ALA A 185 -28.66 -14.47 1.85
CA ALA A 185 -28.66 -13.76 3.12
C ALA A 185 -27.38 -14.09 3.89
N LEU A 186 -26.55 -13.07 4.12
CA LEU A 186 -25.37 -13.17 4.96
C LEU A 186 -25.85 -13.04 6.42
N GLN A 187 -25.99 -14.15 7.12
CA GLN A 187 -26.30 -14.21 8.54
C GLN A 187 -25.10 -13.79 9.39
#